data_4cd9fab9da17e0224e0807bc51279934
#
_entry.id   4cd9fab9da17e0224e0807bc51279934
#
_cell.length_a   1.000
_cell.length_b   1.000
_cell.length_c   1.000
_cell.angle_alpha   90.00
_cell.angle_beta   90.00
_cell.angle_gamma   90.00
#
_symmetry.space_group_name_H-M   'P 1'
#
loop_
_entity.id
_entity.type
_entity.pdbx_description
1 polymer ?
#
loop_
_entity_poly.entity_id
_entity_poly.type
_entity_poly.pdbx_seq_one_letter_code
_entity_poly.pdbx_strand_id
1 'polypeptide(L)'
;AFVGAYLLSFLNTAQPIGSYTLGSHTFTLLPIKLCIGFILLFFALFEIIPSWSQLTFDKKYLPLGGVLSGFFGGLSGMQGALRAAFLIRAGLTKESYIGTGVVIACLIDLSRMGVYVQNWSQNAENIAYPLVICATLSAFLGAFIGNRLLEKVTLKSIQLLVALLLMVFAVL
;
A
#
# COMPACT_ATOMS: atom_id res chain seq x y z
N ALA A 1 3.51 10.63 5.01
CA ALA A 1 3.87 9.26 5.42
C ALA A 1 3.85 9.12 6.95
N PHE A 2 4.58 9.97 7.65
CA PHE A 2 4.73 9.90 9.11
C PHE A 2 3.38 9.91 9.85
N VAL A 3 2.49 10.85 9.53
CA VAL A 3 1.15 10.95 10.13
C VAL A 3 0.32 9.70 9.87
N GLY A 4 0.37 9.15 8.63
CA GLY A 4 -0.35 7.91 8.31
C GLY A 4 0.18 6.71 9.08
N ALA A 5 1.50 6.56 9.20
CA ALA A 5 2.11 5.48 9.97
C ALA A 5 1.82 5.60 11.49
N TYR A 6 1.82 6.83 12.03
CA TYR A 6 1.46 7.07 13.42
C TYR A 6 -0.01 6.75 13.71
N LEU A 7 -0.91 7.15 12.80
CA LEU A 7 -2.33 6.81 12.91
C LEU A 7 -2.55 5.29 12.89
N LEU A 8 -1.83 4.58 12.02
CA LEU A 8 -1.87 3.11 11.99
C LEU A 8 -1.41 2.51 13.33
N SER A 9 -0.31 3.01 13.89
CA SER A 9 0.20 2.57 15.19
C SER A 9 -0.82 2.82 16.31
N PHE A 10 -1.49 3.97 16.28
CA PHE A 10 -2.55 4.31 17.24
C PHE A 10 -3.77 3.39 17.11
N LEU A 11 -4.21 3.12 15.88
CA LEU A 11 -5.33 2.19 15.63
C LEU A 11 -5.02 0.75 16.05
N ASN A 12 -3.75 0.36 16.04
CA ASN A 12 -3.33 -0.98 16.48
C ASN A 12 -3.48 -1.19 17.99
N THR A 13 -3.45 -0.12 18.77
CA THR A 13 -3.67 -0.17 20.24
C THR A 13 -5.14 -0.06 20.63
N ALA A 14 -6.04 0.20 19.67
CA ALA A 14 -7.46 0.34 19.93
C ALA A 14 -8.12 -1.00 20.26
N GLN A 15 -9.09 -0.96 21.19
CA GLN A 15 -9.84 -2.15 21.60
C GLN A 15 -10.71 -2.69 20.45
N PRO A 16 -10.98 -4.01 20.43
CA PRO A 16 -11.88 -4.60 19.45
C PRO A 16 -13.28 -3.96 19.53
N ILE A 17 -13.86 -3.62 18.39
CA ILE A 17 -15.22 -3.08 18.30
C ILE A 17 -16.27 -4.17 18.51
N GLY A 18 -15.93 -5.42 18.15
CA GLY A 18 -16.85 -6.55 18.28
C GLY A 18 -16.16 -7.85 17.87
N SER A 19 -16.88 -8.94 18.06
CA SER A 19 -16.47 -10.26 17.59
C SER A 19 -17.65 -10.96 16.93
N TYR A 20 -17.40 -11.72 15.88
CA TYR A 20 -18.38 -12.60 15.26
C TYR A 20 -17.83 -14.02 15.13
N THR A 21 -18.70 -15.00 15.23
CA THR A 21 -18.34 -16.42 15.10
C THR A 21 -18.81 -16.95 13.76
N LEU A 22 -17.92 -17.53 13.01
CA LEU A 22 -18.23 -18.24 11.77
C LEU A 22 -17.80 -19.70 11.92
N GLY A 23 -18.75 -20.60 12.14
CA GLY A 23 -18.47 -21.99 12.44
C GLY A 23 -17.76 -22.16 13.78
N SER A 24 -16.55 -22.77 13.79
CA SER A 24 -15.73 -23.00 14.98
C SER A 24 -14.72 -21.88 15.28
N HIS A 25 -14.66 -20.85 14.45
CA HIS A 25 -13.68 -19.76 14.59
C HIS A 25 -14.36 -18.45 15.00
N THR A 26 -13.81 -17.82 16.04
CA THR A 26 -14.17 -16.47 16.47
C THR A 26 -13.23 -15.45 15.84
N PHE A 27 -13.81 -14.50 15.10
CA PHE A 27 -13.09 -13.39 14.49
C PHE A 27 -13.33 -12.12 15.29
N THR A 28 -12.27 -11.44 15.65
CA THR A 28 -12.33 -10.14 16.33
C THR A 28 -12.25 -9.00 15.34
N LEU A 29 -13.22 -8.10 15.39
CA LEU A 29 -13.26 -6.88 14.58
C LEU A 29 -12.38 -5.82 15.23
N LEU A 30 -11.13 -5.72 14.77
CA LEU A 30 -10.22 -4.66 15.15
C LEU A 30 -10.42 -3.43 14.26
N PRO A 31 -10.43 -2.20 14.82
CA PRO A 31 -10.55 -0.97 14.02
C PRO A 31 -9.51 -0.87 12.91
N ILE A 32 -8.29 -1.31 13.19
CA ILE A 32 -7.19 -1.33 12.23
C ILE A 32 -7.49 -2.21 11.01
N LYS A 33 -8.06 -3.40 11.21
CA LYS A 33 -8.41 -4.32 10.12
C LYS A 33 -9.49 -3.72 9.22
N LEU A 34 -10.51 -3.11 9.82
CA LEU A 34 -11.58 -2.43 9.06
C LEU A 34 -11.04 -1.26 8.26
N CYS A 35 -10.19 -0.44 8.87
CA CYS A 35 -9.57 0.69 8.19
C CYS A 35 -8.71 0.24 7.00
N ILE A 36 -7.86 -0.76 7.19
CA ILE A 36 -7.00 -1.31 6.13
C ILE A 36 -7.87 -1.95 5.05
N GLY A 37 -8.85 -2.78 5.41
CA GLY A 37 -9.77 -3.42 4.47
C GLY A 37 -10.52 -2.40 3.60
N PHE A 38 -11.01 -1.31 4.20
CA PHE A 38 -11.68 -0.23 3.48
C PHE A 38 -10.72 0.47 2.51
N ILE A 39 -9.48 0.75 2.94
CA ILE A 39 -8.46 1.38 2.09
C ILE A 39 -8.07 0.45 0.93
N LEU A 40 -7.89 -0.84 1.19
CA LEU A 40 -7.59 -1.83 0.15
C LEU A 40 -8.73 -1.92 -0.87
N LEU A 41 -9.98 -1.95 -0.41
CA LEU A 41 -11.16 -1.95 -1.26
C LEU A 41 -11.24 -0.68 -2.11
N PHE A 42 -11.00 0.48 -1.50
CA PHE A 42 -10.97 1.76 -2.20
C PHE A 42 -9.92 1.76 -3.33
N PHE A 43 -8.69 1.30 -3.05
CA PHE A 43 -7.64 1.23 -4.07
C PHE A 43 -7.91 0.15 -5.12
N ALA A 44 -8.51 -0.97 -4.75
CA ALA A 44 -8.95 -1.99 -5.71
C ALA A 44 -9.97 -1.42 -6.69
N LEU A 45 -10.98 -0.69 -6.19
CA LEU A 45 -11.97 -0.01 -7.04
C LEU A 45 -11.32 1.07 -7.90
N PHE A 46 -10.36 1.82 -7.35
CA PHE A 46 -9.62 2.83 -8.09
C PHE A 46 -8.86 2.23 -9.29
N GLU A 47 -8.31 1.04 -9.14
CA GLU A 47 -7.58 0.34 -10.19
C GLU A 47 -8.51 -0.27 -11.26
N ILE A 48 -9.69 -0.79 -10.84
CA ILE A 48 -10.65 -1.46 -11.75
C ILE A 48 -11.42 -0.45 -12.59
N ILE A 49 -11.80 0.70 -12.02
CA ILE A 49 -12.63 1.68 -12.72
C ILE A 49 -11.77 2.46 -13.72
N PRO A 50 -11.98 2.28 -15.05
CA PRO A 50 -11.11 2.91 -16.04
C PRO A 50 -11.11 4.44 -15.97
N SER A 51 -12.24 5.04 -15.58
CA SER A 51 -12.35 6.49 -15.41
C SER A 51 -11.50 7.01 -14.25
N TRP A 52 -11.26 6.21 -13.23
CA TRP A 52 -10.46 6.58 -12.05
C TRP A 52 -8.98 6.26 -12.26
N SER A 53 -8.65 5.13 -12.87
CA SER A 53 -7.26 4.77 -13.17
C SER A 53 -6.60 5.69 -14.20
N GLN A 54 -7.40 6.41 -15.00
CA GLN A 54 -6.93 7.41 -15.96
C GLN A 54 -6.97 8.85 -15.42
N LEU A 55 -7.36 9.05 -14.16
CA LEU A 55 -7.34 10.38 -13.55
C LEU A 55 -5.91 10.94 -13.57
N THR A 56 -5.80 12.14 -14.08
CA THR A 56 -4.54 12.88 -14.10
C THR A 56 -4.79 14.29 -13.64
N PHE A 57 -3.96 14.80 -12.75
CA PHE A 57 -4.11 16.12 -12.17
C PHE A 57 -3.05 17.07 -12.70
N ASP A 58 -3.42 18.35 -12.83
CA ASP A 58 -2.49 19.40 -13.28
C ASP A 58 -1.32 19.56 -12.30
N LYS A 59 -0.20 20.07 -12.80
CA LYS A 59 1.03 20.30 -12.03
C LYS A 59 0.82 21.11 -10.75
N LYS A 60 -0.16 22.03 -10.75
CA LYS A 60 -0.50 22.85 -9.57
C LYS A 60 -0.96 22.02 -8.36
N TYR A 61 -1.47 20.80 -8.58
CA TYR A 61 -1.93 19.89 -7.53
C TYR A 61 -0.85 18.90 -7.05
N LEU A 62 0.38 18.99 -7.58
CA LEU A 62 1.49 18.12 -7.16
C LEU A 62 1.74 18.11 -5.63
N PRO A 63 1.74 19.26 -4.92
CA PRO A 63 1.89 19.28 -3.47
C PRO A 63 0.78 18.50 -2.76
N LEU A 64 -0.47 18.66 -3.20
CA LEU A 64 -1.62 17.94 -2.67
C LEU A 64 -1.48 16.43 -2.92
N GLY A 65 -1.07 16.05 -4.13
CA GLY A 65 -0.78 14.68 -4.49
C GLY A 65 0.31 14.06 -3.62
N GLY A 66 1.35 14.82 -3.30
CA GLY A 66 2.42 14.42 -2.40
C GLY A 66 1.91 14.17 -0.97
N VAL A 67 1.07 15.06 -0.45
CA VAL A 67 0.46 14.91 0.89
C VAL A 67 -0.45 13.68 0.93
N LEU A 68 -1.35 13.53 -0.02
CA LEU A 68 -2.28 12.39 -0.08
C LEU A 68 -1.55 11.07 -0.27
N SER A 69 -0.68 10.99 -1.26
CA SER A 69 0.12 9.79 -1.54
C SER A 69 1.02 9.44 -0.36
N GLY A 70 1.62 10.45 0.28
CA GLY A 70 2.41 10.26 1.49
C GLY A 70 1.59 9.80 2.69
N PHE A 71 0.39 10.33 2.89
CA PHE A 71 -0.51 9.92 3.97
C PHE A 71 -0.97 8.47 3.80
N PHE A 72 -1.55 8.13 2.65
CA PHE A 72 -2.00 6.77 2.36
C PHE A 72 -0.83 5.78 2.27
N GLY A 73 0.29 6.20 1.70
CA GLY A 73 1.52 5.41 1.70
C GLY A 73 2.02 5.11 3.11
N GLY A 74 1.94 6.08 4.02
CA GLY A 74 2.24 5.89 5.44
C GLY A 74 1.28 4.96 6.15
N LEU A 75 -0.01 5.05 5.82
CA LEU A 75 -1.07 4.29 6.49
C LEU A 75 -1.11 2.83 6.03
N SER A 76 -1.12 2.57 4.72
CA SER A 76 -1.34 1.24 4.14
C SER A 76 -0.17 0.71 3.30
N GLY A 77 0.82 1.54 2.98
CA GLY A 77 1.87 1.21 2.01
C GLY A 77 1.43 1.37 0.55
N MET A 78 0.14 1.63 0.31
CA MET A 78 -0.43 1.73 -1.03
C MET A 78 -0.43 3.17 -1.51
N GLN A 79 0.59 3.56 -2.24
CA GLN A 79 0.78 4.94 -2.71
C GLN A 79 0.89 5.05 -4.24
N GLY A 80 1.10 3.92 -4.91
CA GLY A 80 1.48 3.89 -6.32
C GLY A 80 0.48 4.55 -7.25
N ALA A 81 -0.79 4.18 -7.15
CA ALA A 81 -1.86 4.68 -8.01
C ALA A 81 -2.09 6.20 -7.82
N LEU A 82 -2.18 6.66 -6.58
CA LEU A 82 -2.32 8.11 -6.30
C LEU A 82 -1.12 8.88 -6.80
N ARG A 83 0.10 8.42 -6.49
CA ARG A 83 1.32 9.06 -6.95
C ARG A 83 1.36 9.15 -8.48
N ALA A 84 1.00 8.08 -9.17
CA ALA A 84 0.95 8.05 -10.63
C ALA A 84 -0.01 9.10 -11.19
N ALA A 85 -1.22 9.22 -10.64
CA ALA A 85 -2.23 10.18 -11.09
C ALA A 85 -1.74 11.63 -11.06
N PHE A 86 -0.91 12.00 -10.08
CA PHE A 86 -0.35 13.34 -9.98
C PHE A 86 0.96 13.51 -10.78
N LEU A 87 1.80 12.48 -10.79
CA LEU A 87 3.14 12.58 -11.37
C LEU A 87 3.15 12.49 -12.90
N ILE A 88 2.15 11.83 -13.51
CA ILE A 88 2.09 11.59 -14.94
C ILE A 88 2.06 12.91 -15.77
N ARG A 89 1.45 13.96 -15.24
CA ARG A 89 1.41 15.28 -15.86
C ARG A 89 2.51 16.25 -15.40
N ALA A 90 3.45 15.79 -14.61
CA ALA A 90 4.57 16.63 -14.16
C ALA A 90 5.51 17.05 -15.32
N GLY A 91 5.40 16.39 -16.49
CA GLY A 91 6.24 16.66 -17.65
C GLY A 91 7.63 16.08 -17.52
N LEU A 92 7.76 14.99 -16.79
CA LEU A 92 9.01 14.26 -16.60
C LEU A 92 9.26 13.31 -17.78
N THR A 93 10.52 13.06 -18.11
CA THR A 93 10.89 11.96 -18.98
C THR A 93 10.55 10.63 -18.31
N LYS A 94 10.47 9.54 -19.07
CA LYS A 94 10.14 8.21 -18.55
C LYS A 94 11.10 7.81 -17.40
N GLU A 95 12.37 8.04 -17.59
CA GLU A 95 13.43 7.73 -16.62
C GLU A 95 13.27 8.58 -15.35
N SER A 96 13.04 9.89 -15.51
CA SER A 96 12.80 10.82 -14.39
C SER A 96 11.52 10.48 -13.64
N TYR A 97 10.45 10.06 -14.34
CA TYR A 97 9.20 9.62 -13.72
C TYR A 97 9.43 8.38 -12.82
N ILE A 98 10.11 7.36 -13.36
CA ILE A 98 10.43 6.14 -12.61
C ILE A 98 11.33 6.47 -11.43
N GLY A 99 12.42 7.21 -11.66
CA GLY A 99 13.38 7.57 -10.62
C GLY A 99 12.73 8.38 -9.49
N THR A 100 11.93 9.39 -9.82
CA THR A 100 11.19 10.19 -8.83
C THR A 100 10.22 9.30 -8.04
N GLY A 101 9.54 8.40 -8.74
CA GLY A 101 8.64 7.43 -8.11
C GLY A 101 9.34 6.54 -7.09
N VAL A 102 10.50 6.01 -7.42
CA VAL A 102 11.32 5.18 -6.51
C VAL A 102 11.79 5.98 -5.31
N VAL A 103 12.33 7.18 -5.53
CA VAL A 103 12.79 8.06 -4.43
C VAL A 103 11.66 8.38 -3.45
N ILE A 104 10.49 8.76 -3.96
CA ILE A 104 9.31 9.02 -3.12
C ILE A 104 8.93 7.77 -2.31
N ALA A 105 8.92 6.60 -2.95
CA ALA A 105 8.62 5.34 -2.26
C ALA A 105 9.60 5.08 -1.12
N CYS A 106 10.90 5.17 -1.38
CA CYS A 106 11.93 4.99 -0.37
C CYS A 106 11.79 5.97 0.81
N LEU A 107 11.51 7.25 0.54
CA LEU A 107 11.30 8.25 1.59
C LEU A 107 10.06 7.95 2.45
N ILE A 108 8.98 7.46 1.84
CA ILE A 108 7.78 7.06 2.57
C ILE A 108 8.06 5.83 3.43
N ASP A 109 8.74 4.82 2.90
CA ASP A 109 9.07 3.59 3.62
C ASP A 109 10.05 3.85 4.76
N LEU A 110 11.06 4.68 4.57
CA LEU A 110 11.97 5.12 5.64
C LEU A 110 11.21 5.86 6.74
N SER A 111 10.25 6.74 6.38
CA SER A 111 9.40 7.43 7.35
C SER A 111 8.55 6.46 8.18
N ARG A 112 8.02 5.41 7.55
CA ARG A 112 7.26 4.35 8.24
C ARG A 112 8.14 3.54 9.18
N MET A 113 9.32 3.13 8.70
CA MET A 113 10.28 2.40 9.54
C MET A 113 10.65 3.20 10.78
N GLY A 114 10.85 4.52 10.66
CA GLY A 114 11.12 5.40 11.80
C GLY A 114 10.02 5.35 12.88
N VAL A 115 8.74 5.25 12.48
CA VAL A 115 7.63 5.10 13.43
C VAL A 115 7.60 3.69 14.04
N TYR A 116 7.84 2.68 13.23
CA TYR A 116 7.75 1.29 13.71
C TYR A 116 8.91 0.91 14.63
N VAL A 117 10.12 1.44 14.40
CA VAL A 117 11.28 1.21 15.26
C VAL A 117 11.05 1.69 16.69
N GLN A 118 10.27 2.75 16.89
CA GLN A 118 9.94 3.22 18.25
C GLN A 118 9.17 2.16 19.07
N ASN A 119 8.38 1.33 18.41
CA ASN A 119 7.60 0.26 19.04
C ASN A 119 8.30 -1.11 18.95
N TRP A 120 9.49 -1.17 18.33
CA TRP A 120 10.23 -2.41 18.07
C TRP A 120 10.63 -3.14 19.36
N SER A 121 11.16 -2.39 20.34
CA SER A 121 11.64 -2.95 21.59
C SER A 121 10.57 -3.66 22.41
N GLN A 122 9.30 -3.27 22.24
CA GLN A 122 8.17 -3.86 22.97
C GLN A 122 7.60 -5.12 22.28
N ASN A 123 7.85 -5.30 20.99
CA ASN A 123 7.23 -6.35 20.17
C ASN A 123 8.24 -7.28 19.48
N ALA A 124 9.54 -7.12 19.72
CA ALA A 124 10.58 -7.87 19.03
C ALA A 124 10.47 -9.39 19.24
N GLU A 125 9.99 -9.82 20.40
CA GLU A 125 9.82 -11.24 20.72
C GLU A 125 8.68 -11.92 19.93
N ASN A 126 7.72 -11.14 19.43
CA ASN A 126 6.56 -11.65 18.69
C ASN A 126 6.78 -11.69 17.17
N ILE A 127 7.98 -11.35 16.68
CA ILE A 127 8.26 -11.31 15.25
C ILE A 127 8.54 -12.73 14.75
N ALA A 128 7.69 -13.19 13.83
CA ALA A 128 7.89 -14.44 13.12
C ALA A 128 8.99 -14.29 12.04
N TYR A 129 10.27 -14.28 12.45
CA TYR A 129 11.42 -14.12 11.55
C TYR A 129 11.39 -15.05 10.33
N PRO A 130 11.04 -16.36 10.45
CA PRO A 130 10.93 -17.24 9.29
C PRO A 130 9.92 -16.72 8.25
N LEU A 131 8.78 -16.20 8.70
CA LEU A 131 7.75 -15.65 7.82
C LEU A 131 8.24 -14.41 7.10
N VAL A 132 8.95 -13.52 7.80
CA VAL A 132 9.53 -12.30 7.21
C VAL A 132 10.56 -12.66 6.15
N ILE A 133 11.45 -13.62 6.42
CA ILE A 133 12.47 -14.08 5.47
C ILE A 133 11.81 -14.68 4.24
N CYS A 134 10.85 -15.59 4.40
CA CYS A 134 10.13 -16.20 3.30
C CYS A 134 9.38 -15.15 2.45
N ALA A 135 8.71 -14.21 3.09
CA ALA A 135 8.01 -13.11 2.40
C ALA A 135 8.98 -12.24 1.60
N THR A 136 10.13 -11.90 2.19
CA THR A 136 11.16 -11.09 1.53
C THR A 136 11.74 -11.82 0.31
N LEU A 137 12.11 -13.09 0.45
CA LEU A 137 12.60 -13.89 -0.67
C LEU A 137 11.57 -14.03 -1.78
N SER A 138 10.30 -14.27 -1.41
CA SER A 138 9.20 -14.32 -2.37
C SER A 138 8.99 -13.00 -3.10
N ALA A 139 9.16 -11.86 -2.40
CA ALA A 139 9.06 -10.54 -3.01
C ALA A 139 10.20 -10.30 -4.02
N PHE A 140 11.44 -10.68 -3.71
CA PHE A 140 12.56 -10.59 -4.66
C PHE A 140 12.35 -11.47 -5.89
N LEU A 141 11.92 -12.72 -5.69
CA LEU A 141 11.58 -13.62 -6.79
C LEU A 141 10.44 -13.05 -7.65
N GLY A 142 9.40 -12.54 -7.01
CA GLY A 142 8.28 -11.89 -7.69
C GLY A 142 8.70 -10.66 -8.49
N ALA A 143 9.58 -9.82 -7.95
CA ALA A 143 10.11 -8.65 -8.66
C ALA A 143 10.95 -9.07 -9.88
N PHE A 144 11.79 -10.08 -9.74
CA PHE A 144 12.63 -10.60 -10.84
C PHE A 144 11.77 -11.20 -11.96
N ILE A 145 10.80 -12.05 -11.60
CA ILE A 145 9.89 -12.68 -12.57
C ILE A 145 8.98 -11.62 -13.19
N GLY A 146 8.43 -10.72 -12.36
CA GLY A 146 7.54 -9.65 -12.78
C GLY A 146 8.19 -8.74 -13.83
N ASN A 147 9.44 -8.36 -13.64
CA ASN A 147 10.16 -7.54 -14.60
C ASN A 147 10.28 -8.19 -16.01
N ARG A 148 10.45 -9.51 -16.05
CA ARG A 148 10.48 -10.26 -17.32
C ARG A 148 9.08 -10.46 -17.94
N LEU A 149 8.05 -10.56 -17.11
CA LEU A 149 6.67 -10.70 -17.58
C LEU A 149 6.08 -9.38 -18.08
N LEU A 150 6.50 -8.24 -17.52
CA LEU A 150 6.01 -6.91 -17.88
C LEU A 150 6.14 -6.60 -19.37
N GLU A 151 7.13 -7.19 -20.05
CA GLU A 151 7.30 -7.03 -21.50
C GLU A 151 6.25 -7.80 -22.33
N LYS A 152 5.62 -8.82 -21.74
CA LYS A 152 4.70 -9.76 -22.41
C LYS A 152 3.24 -9.57 -22.04
N VAL A 153 2.96 -8.86 -20.95
CA VAL A 153 1.61 -8.73 -20.37
C VAL A 153 1.08 -7.31 -20.58
N THR A 154 -0.20 -7.19 -20.90
CA THR A 154 -0.83 -5.88 -21.07
C THR A 154 -1.06 -5.20 -19.73
N LEU A 155 -0.99 -3.86 -19.70
CA LEU A 155 -1.28 -3.05 -18.52
C LEU A 155 -2.64 -3.40 -17.88
N LYS A 156 -3.66 -3.64 -18.72
CA LYS A 156 -5.02 -4.00 -18.23
C LYS A 156 -5.02 -5.32 -17.46
N SER A 157 -4.26 -6.32 -17.93
CA SER A 157 -4.18 -7.61 -17.25
C SER A 157 -3.48 -7.48 -15.90
N ILE A 158 -2.44 -6.63 -15.81
CA ILE A 158 -1.73 -6.36 -14.56
C ILE A 158 -2.65 -5.64 -13.57
N GLN A 159 -3.35 -4.60 -14.01
CA GLN A 159 -4.31 -3.86 -13.20
C GLN A 159 -5.40 -4.77 -12.64
N LEU A 160 -5.97 -5.63 -13.50
CA LEU A 160 -7.00 -6.58 -13.08
C LEU A 160 -6.46 -7.59 -12.04
N LEU A 161 -5.26 -8.12 -12.26
CA LEU A 161 -4.62 -9.05 -11.32
C LEU A 161 -4.39 -8.39 -9.97
N VAL A 162 -3.81 -7.18 -9.96
CA VAL A 162 -3.56 -6.41 -8.74
C VAL A 162 -4.88 -6.12 -8.01
N ALA A 163 -5.90 -5.68 -8.72
CA ALA A 163 -7.20 -5.37 -8.14
C ALA A 163 -7.88 -6.60 -7.53
N LEU A 164 -7.80 -7.77 -8.20
CA LEU A 164 -8.31 -9.03 -7.66
C LEU A 164 -7.57 -9.43 -6.38
N LEU A 165 -6.25 -9.33 -6.36
CA LEU A 165 -5.46 -9.59 -5.16
C LEU A 165 -5.83 -8.66 -4.02
N LEU A 166 -5.98 -7.36 -4.30
CA LEU A 166 -6.40 -6.38 -3.30
C LEU A 166 -7.78 -6.67 -2.73
N MET A 167 -8.74 -7.08 -3.58
CA MET A 167 -10.08 -7.47 -3.12
C MET A 167 -10.03 -8.71 -2.20
N VAL A 168 -9.23 -9.70 -2.55
CA VAL A 168 -9.04 -10.89 -1.70
C VAL A 168 -8.48 -10.49 -0.34
N PHE A 169 -7.43 -9.66 -0.33
CA PHE A 169 -6.82 -9.18 0.93
C PHE A 169 -7.73 -8.22 1.72
N ALA A 170 -8.65 -7.52 1.08
CA ALA A 170 -9.58 -6.65 1.78
C ALA A 170 -10.66 -7.42 2.57
N VAL A 171 -10.94 -8.66 2.17
CA VAL A 171 -11.98 -9.52 2.79
C VAL A 171 -11.36 -10.46 3.86
N LEU A 172 -10.08 -10.80 3.75
CA LEU A 172 -9.34 -11.60 4.72
C LEU A 172 -8.99 -10.80 5.98
#